data_a4a000f67b1a60aecb6d71238e657d6d
#
_entry.id   a4a000f67b1a60aecb6d71238e657d6d
#
_cell.length_a   1.000
_cell.length_b   1.000
_cell.length_c   1.000
_cell.angle_alpha   90.00
_cell.angle_beta   90.00
_cell.angle_gamma   90.00
#
_symmetry.space_group_name_H-M   'P 1'
#
loop_
_entity.id
_entity.type
_entity.pdbx_description
1 polymer ?
#
loop_
_entity_poly.entity_id
_entity_poly.type
_entity_poly.pdbx_seq_one_letter_code
_entity_poly.pdbx_strand_id
1 'polypeptide(L)'
;MQQSLKSAVSGVLYGVDEYRLYIRIDPSDSSRISINDWRYEIRVAAPRPQRIRFLLNNGTFQARKGLLKDTGIGIPIPDENGWEILAHANLEIAEGKVFEVALPWEILESTPGEVLSFFIGCPMGKGEIEMVPPLSSLCVTVPSKDRPGKHWFP
;
A
#
# COMPACT_ATOMS: atom_id res chain seq x y z
N MET A 1 15.76 -29.28 -3.26
CA MET A 1 15.70 -28.20 -4.22
C MET A 1 14.58 -27.24 -3.85
N GLN A 2 14.94 -26.04 -3.57
CA GLN A 2 13.93 -25.04 -3.24
C GLN A 2 13.24 -24.58 -4.51
N GLN A 3 11.96 -24.82 -4.57
CA GLN A 3 11.15 -24.11 -5.53
C GLN A 3 10.95 -22.70 -4.99
N SER A 4 11.59 -21.73 -5.59
CA SER A 4 11.25 -20.36 -5.33
C SER A 4 9.86 -20.12 -5.91
N LEU A 5 8.90 -19.86 -5.06
CA LEU A 5 7.60 -19.36 -5.49
C LEU A 5 7.86 -18.03 -6.19
N LYS A 6 7.44 -17.94 -7.46
CA LYS A 6 7.57 -16.70 -8.19
C LYS A 6 6.70 -15.63 -7.54
N SER A 7 7.34 -14.55 -7.15
CA SER A 7 6.62 -13.39 -6.63
C SER A 7 5.68 -12.84 -7.70
N ALA A 8 4.54 -12.35 -7.28
CA ALA A 8 3.62 -11.60 -8.14
C ALA A 8 4.19 -10.23 -8.55
N VAL A 9 5.23 -9.79 -7.87
CA VAL A 9 5.84 -8.48 -8.05
C VAL A 9 7.29 -8.66 -8.46
N SER A 10 7.69 -8.05 -9.57
CA SER A 10 9.08 -8.07 -10.02
C SER A 10 9.89 -6.92 -9.44
N GLY A 11 9.25 -5.84 -9.04
CA GLY A 11 9.93 -4.70 -8.44
C GLY A 11 8.97 -3.71 -7.82
N VAL A 12 9.48 -2.96 -6.84
CA VAL A 12 8.77 -1.86 -6.21
C VAL A 12 9.70 -0.65 -6.20
N LEU A 13 9.19 0.46 -6.73
CA LEU A 13 9.84 1.75 -6.63
C LEU A 13 8.94 2.64 -5.78
N TYR A 14 9.53 3.36 -4.84
CA TYR A 14 8.76 4.27 -3.99
C TYR A 14 9.51 5.57 -3.78
N GLY A 15 8.77 6.62 -3.49
CA GLY A 15 9.33 7.93 -3.30
C GLY A 15 8.37 8.82 -2.53
N VAL A 16 8.86 9.98 -2.15
CA VAL A 16 8.11 10.91 -1.32
C VAL A 16 8.29 12.35 -1.81
N ASP A 17 7.29 13.18 -1.59
CA ASP A 17 7.41 14.62 -1.60
C ASP A 17 6.62 15.19 -0.42
N GLU A 18 6.51 16.50 -0.32
CA GLU A 18 5.83 17.15 0.79
C GLU A 18 4.33 16.82 0.87
N TYR A 19 3.74 16.30 -0.22
CA TYR A 19 2.30 16.08 -0.30
C TYR A 19 1.90 14.61 -0.28
N ARG A 20 2.74 13.71 -0.83
CA ARG A 20 2.31 12.33 -1.09
C ARG A 20 3.44 11.32 -0.98
N LEU A 21 3.04 10.08 -0.69
CA LEU A 21 3.86 8.90 -0.88
C LEU A 21 3.54 8.34 -2.27
N TYR A 22 4.57 8.09 -3.07
CA TYR A 22 4.43 7.50 -4.41
C TYR A 22 4.93 6.07 -4.37
N ILE A 23 4.14 5.17 -4.94
CA ILE A 23 4.50 3.75 -5.02
C ILE A 23 4.23 3.28 -6.44
N ARG A 24 5.23 2.65 -7.03
CA ARG A 24 5.10 1.97 -8.30
C ARG A 24 5.37 0.49 -8.08
N ILE A 25 4.47 -0.34 -8.58
CA ILE A 25 4.59 -1.78 -8.48
C ILE A 25 4.69 -2.35 -9.89
N ASP A 26 5.79 -3.06 -10.16
CA ASP A 26 6.00 -3.73 -11.43
C ASP A 26 5.53 -5.18 -11.27
N PRO A 27 4.45 -5.60 -11.96
CA PRO A 27 3.99 -6.96 -11.88
C PRO A 27 4.99 -7.91 -12.55
N SER A 28 5.06 -9.14 -12.06
CA SER A 28 5.86 -10.17 -12.70
C SER A 28 5.15 -10.72 -13.95
N ASP A 29 5.91 -11.39 -14.83
CA ASP A 29 5.35 -12.01 -16.02
C ASP A 29 4.34 -13.12 -15.72
N SER A 30 4.38 -13.66 -14.52
CA SER A 30 3.40 -14.63 -14.05
C SER A 30 2.17 -13.91 -13.46
N SER A 31 1.84 -12.74 -13.98
CA SER A 31 0.74 -11.94 -13.50
C SER A 31 -0.53 -12.76 -13.46
N ARG A 32 -1.09 -12.86 -12.30
CA ARG A 32 -2.33 -13.57 -12.08
C ARG A 32 -3.48 -12.63 -12.33
N ILE A 33 -4.43 -13.13 -13.08
CA ILE A 33 -5.71 -12.48 -13.11
C ILE A 33 -6.32 -12.72 -11.74
N SER A 34 -6.37 -11.67 -10.94
CA SER A 34 -7.04 -11.76 -9.67
C SER A 34 -8.52 -11.94 -9.92
N ILE A 35 -9.08 -13.03 -9.42
CA ILE A 35 -10.53 -13.23 -9.39
C ILE A 35 -11.15 -12.38 -8.30
N ASN A 36 -10.33 -11.94 -7.36
CA ASN A 36 -10.75 -11.04 -6.30
C ASN A 36 -10.66 -9.61 -6.79
N ASP A 37 -11.51 -8.78 -6.24
CA ASP A 37 -11.63 -7.39 -6.67
C ASP A 37 -10.40 -6.55 -6.35
N TRP A 38 -9.58 -6.95 -5.35
CA TRP A 38 -8.43 -6.14 -4.97
C TRP A 38 -7.14 -6.63 -5.63
N ARG A 39 -6.26 -5.66 -5.96
CA ARG A 39 -4.96 -5.90 -6.63
C ARG A 39 -3.81 -5.86 -5.67
N TYR A 40 -3.73 -4.81 -4.88
CA TYR A 40 -2.62 -4.56 -3.97
C TYR A 40 -3.14 -3.97 -2.68
N GLU A 41 -2.37 -4.17 -1.63
CA GLU A 41 -2.62 -3.58 -0.33
C GLU A 41 -1.34 -2.90 0.15
N ILE A 42 -1.47 -1.67 0.63
CA ILE A 42 -0.39 -1.02 1.37
C ILE A 42 -0.67 -1.28 2.84
N ARG A 43 0.22 -2.00 3.48
CA ARG A 43 0.09 -2.30 4.89
C ARG A 43 1.12 -1.51 5.67
N VAL A 44 0.68 -0.49 6.37
CA VAL A 44 1.54 0.33 7.20
C VAL A 44 1.68 -0.35 8.56
N ALA A 45 2.93 -0.58 8.97
CA ALA A 45 3.22 -1.22 10.25
C ALA A 45 3.44 -0.20 11.37
N ALA A 46 4.07 0.92 11.05
CA ALA A 46 4.38 1.97 12.02
C ALA A 46 4.36 3.34 11.32
N PRO A 47 4.10 4.44 12.02
CA PRO A 47 3.83 4.52 13.46
C PRO A 47 2.42 4.05 13.85
N ARG A 48 1.47 4.13 12.94
CA ARG A 48 0.09 3.70 13.18
C ARG A 48 -0.28 2.61 12.19
N PRO A 49 -0.61 1.40 12.64
CA PRO A 49 -1.00 0.31 11.74
C PRO A 49 -2.21 0.71 10.89
N GLN A 50 -2.07 0.54 9.59
CA GLN A 50 -3.13 0.87 8.63
C GLN A 50 -3.06 -0.10 7.45
N ARG A 51 -4.21 -0.30 6.80
CA ARG A 51 -4.30 -1.15 5.61
C ARG A 51 -5.09 -0.40 4.55
N ILE A 52 -4.51 -0.24 3.38
CA ILE A 52 -5.16 0.42 2.26
C ILE A 52 -5.15 -0.54 1.08
N ARG A 53 -6.33 -0.95 0.63
CA ARG A 53 -6.50 -1.84 -0.52
C ARG A 53 -6.92 -1.06 -1.74
N PHE A 54 -6.41 -1.50 -2.87
CA PHE A 54 -6.75 -0.95 -4.18
C PHE A 54 -7.54 -2.01 -4.95
N LEU A 55 -8.77 -1.65 -5.30
CA LEU A 55 -9.73 -2.54 -5.94
C LEU A 55 -10.09 -2.01 -7.31
N LEU A 56 -10.28 -2.94 -8.23
CA LEU A 56 -10.83 -2.60 -9.53
C LEU A 56 -12.34 -2.83 -9.47
N ASN A 57 -13.10 -1.77 -9.71
CA ASN A 57 -14.56 -1.81 -9.70
C ASN A 57 -15.09 -1.15 -10.96
N ASN A 58 -15.72 -1.94 -11.83
CA ASN A 58 -16.27 -1.47 -13.10
C ASN A 58 -15.27 -0.66 -13.95
N GLY A 59 -14.03 -1.16 -14.03
CA GLY A 59 -12.97 -0.53 -14.82
C GLY A 59 -12.31 0.66 -14.15
N THR A 60 -12.70 1.02 -12.94
CA THR A 60 -12.14 2.13 -12.19
C THR A 60 -11.51 1.63 -10.89
N PHE A 61 -10.32 2.14 -10.57
CA PHE A 61 -9.70 1.81 -9.29
C PHE A 61 -10.32 2.60 -8.16
N GLN A 62 -10.52 1.92 -7.05
CA GLN A 62 -11.01 2.48 -5.81
C GLN A 62 -10.04 2.10 -4.69
N ALA A 63 -9.76 3.03 -3.81
CA ALA A 63 -8.97 2.76 -2.61
C ALA A 63 -9.91 2.63 -1.41
N ARG A 64 -9.65 1.66 -0.56
CA ARG A 64 -10.38 1.45 0.69
C ARG A 64 -9.42 1.31 1.84
N LYS A 65 -9.73 1.97 2.93
CA LYS A 65 -8.95 1.89 4.16
C LYS A 65 -9.60 0.89 5.11
N GLY A 66 -8.78 -0.02 5.64
CA GLY A 66 -9.25 -0.97 6.65
C GLY A 66 -9.47 -0.27 7.97
N LEU A 67 -10.63 -0.49 8.56
CA LEU A 67 -10.98 0.08 9.86
C LEU A 67 -10.40 -0.78 10.98
N LEU A 68 -10.15 -0.14 12.11
CA LEU A 68 -9.73 -0.81 13.33
C LEU A 68 -10.94 -0.91 14.25
N LYS A 69 -11.07 -2.03 14.95
CA LYS A 69 -12.11 -2.17 15.98
C LYS A 69 -11.48 -2.14 17.36
N ASP A 70 -12.19 -1.54 18.29
CA ASP A 70 -11.80 -1.52 19.68
C ASP A 70 -12.18 -2.84 20.33
N THR A 71 -11.21 -3.53 20.92
CA THR A 71 -11.43 -4.79 21.60
C THR A 71 -11.65 -4.64 23.09
N GLY A 72 -11.63 -3.41 23.59
CA GLY A 72 -11.74 -3.15 25.03
C GLY A 72 -10.43 -3.42 25.80
N ILE A 73 -9.39 -3.88 25.12
CA ILE A 73 -8.11 -4.22 25.74
C ILE A 73 -7.07 -3.08 25.52
N GLY A 74 -7.51 -1.99 24.90
CA GLY A 74 -6.65 -0.84 24.67
C GLY A 74 -5.81 -0.89 23.39
N ILE A 75 -5.75 -2.02 22.70
CA ILE A 75 -5.05 -2.15 21.44
C ILE A 75 -6.06 -2.41 20.33
N PRO A 76 -6.28 -1.43 19.41
CA PRO A 76 -7.17 -1.65 18.28
C PRO A 76 -6.63 -2.78 17.38
N ILE A 77 -7.52 -3.66 16.94
CA ILE A 77 -7.17 -4.70 15.96
C ILE A 77 -7.90 -4.44 14.65
N PRO A 78 -7.37 -4.94 13.52
CA PRO A 78 -8.05 -4.78 12.24
C PRO A 78 -9.45 -5.40 12.27
N ASP A 79 -10.44 -4.64 11.80
CA ASP A 79 -11.77 -5.14 11.57
C ASP A 79 -11.80 -5.77 10.18
N GLU A 80 -11.93 -7.08 10.10
CA GLU A 80 -11.86 -7.79 8.82
C GLU A 80 -13.00 -7.43 7.87
N ASN A 81 -14.10 -6.95 8.42
CA ASN A 81 -15.27 -6.54 7.64
C ASN A 81 -15.39 -5.02 7.51
N GLY A 82 -14.53 -4.28 8.17
CA GLY A 82 -14.58 -2.82 8.19
C GLY A 82 -13.67 -2.20 7.15
N TRP A 83 -14.24 -1.71 6.06
CA TRP A 83 -13.51 -1.00 5.01
C TRP A 83 -14.24 0.29 4.67
N GLU A 84 -13.49 1.36 4.57
CA GLU A 84 -14.01 2.68 4.24
C GLU A 84 -13.46 3.11 2.89
N ILE A 85 -14.36 3.57 2.01
CA ILE A 85 -13.95 4.10 0.71
C ILE A 85 -13.21 5.42 0.94
N LEU A 86 -11.99 5.49 0.37
CA LEU A 86 -11.21 6.71 0.42
C LEU A 86 -11.59 7.61 -0.75
N ALA A 87 -11.97 8.83 -0.43
CA ALA A 87 -12.23 9.88 -1.40
C ALA A 87 -11.36 11.08 -1.05
N HIS A 88 -10.34 11.33 -1.85
CA HIS A 88 -9.42 12.44 -1.65
C HIS A 88 -9.02 13.00 -3.01
N ALA A 89 -9.07 14.32 -3.14
CA ALA A 89 -8.81 14.98 -4.42
C ALA A 89 -7.41 14.71 -4.97
N ASN A 90 -6.43 14.47 -4.08
CA ASN A 90 -5.04 14.27 -4.45
C ASN A 90 -4.60 12.81 -4.46
N LEU A 91 -5.53 11.89 -4.25
CA LEU A 91 -5.25 10.46 -4.41
C LEU A 91 -5.31 10.11 -5.89
N GLU A 92 -4.22 9.55 -6.40
CA GLU A 92 -4.15 9.13 -7.79
C GLU A 92 -3.78 7.67 -7.88
N ILE A 93 -4.48 6.93 -8.75
CA ILE A 93 -4.23 5.52 -9.00
C ILE A 93 -4.23 5.32 -10.51
N ALA A 94 -3.18 4.68 -11.02
CA ALA A 94 -3.07 4.36 -12.43
C ALA A 94 -2.57 2.93 -12.62
N GLU A 95 -3.14 2.24 -13.58
CA GLU A 95 -2.68 0.91 -13.97
C GLU A 95 -2.51 0.84 -15.48
N GLY A 96 -1.39 0.29 -15.89
CA GLY A 96 -1.07 -0.04 -17.26
C GLY A 96 -0.12 -1.25 -17.22
N LYS A 97 1.06 -1.12 -17.77
CA LYS A 97 2.11 -2.13 -17.61
C LYS A 97 2.62 -2.20 -16.18
N VAL A 98 2.45 -1.12 -15.44
CA VAL A 98 2.81 -1.03 -14.03
C VAL A 98 1.62 -0.45 -13.27
N PHE A 99 1.59 -0.67 -11.97
CA PHE A 99 0.61 -0.07 -11.09
C PHE A 99 1.28 1.08 -10.34
N GLU A 100 0.65 2.24 -10.36
CA GLU A 100 1.17 3.42 -9.67
C GLU A 100 0.10 4.03 -8.78
N VAL A 101 0.50 4.45 -7.60
CA VAL A 101 -0.39 5.15 -6.68
C VAL A 101 0.34 6.32 -6.04
N ALA A 102 -0.37 7.40 -5.87
CA ALA A 102 0.09 8.57 -5.13
C ALA A 102 -0.86 8.77 -3.95
N LEU A 103 -0.34 8.56 -2.75
CA LEU A 103 -1.11 8.59 -1.50
C LEU A 103 -0.82 9.87 -0.73
N PRO A 104 -1.79 10.78 -0.59
CA PRO A 104 -1.63 11.95 0.27
C PRO A 104 -1.30 11.53 1.71
N TRP A 105 -0.43 12.29 2.36
CA TRP A 105 -0.05 12.02 3.74
C TRP A 105 -1.25 12.08 4.69
N GLU A 106 -2.25 12.89 4.36
CA GLU A 106 -3.49 12.99 5.15
C GLU A 106 -4.23 11.65 5.23
N ILE A 107 -4.24 10.88 4.13
CA ILE A 107 -4.85 9.54 4.12
C ILE A 107 -4.11 8.62 5.08
N LEU A 108 -2.79 8.74 5.15
CA LEU A 108 -1.94 7.93 6.01
C LEU A 108 -1.87 8.48 7.44
N GLU A 109 -2.53 9.59 7.70
CA GLU A 109 -2.51 10.27 9.00
C GLU A 109 -1.09 10.54 9.48
N SER A 110 -0.21 10.90 8.53
CA SER A 110 1.21 11.08 8.78
C SER A 110 1.60 12.54 8.71
N THR A 111 2.50 12.94 9.59
CA THR A 111 2.99 14.31 9.71
C THR A 111 4.48 14.40 9.42
N PRO A 112 4.98 15.58 9.01
CA PRO A 112 6.40 15.75 8.72
C PRO A 112 7.32 15.26 9.84
N GLY A 113 8.38 14.56 9.45
CA GLY A 113 9.37 14.01 10.37
C GLY A 113 9.06 12.59 10.85
N GLU A 114 7.83 12.12 10.72
CA GLU A 114 7.50 10.74 11.09
C GLU A 114 8.16 9.76 10.14
N VAL A 115 8.58 8.61 10.67
CA VAL A 115 9.12 7.50 9.88
C VAL A 115 8.01 6.47 9.70
N LEU A 116 7.67 6.23 8.44
CA LEU A 116 6.63 5.28 8.07
C LEU A 116 7.30 3.99 7.62
N SER A 117 6.88 2.85 8.18
CA SER A 117 7.28 1.54 7.66
C SER A 117 6.07 0.82 7.10
N PHE A 118 6.25 0.21 5.93
CA PHE A 118 5.14 -0.39 5.22
C PHE A 118 5.57 -1.58 4.36
N PHE A 119 4.57 -2.35 3.96
CA PHE A 119 4.73 -3.50 3.06
C PHE A 119 3.71 -3.38 1.93
N ILE A 120 4.00 -4.06 0.83
CA ILE A 120 3.05 -4.26 -0.26
C ILE A 120 2.48 -5.66 -0.10
N GLY A 121 1.16 -5.79 -0.06
CA GLY A 121 0.48 -7.07 -0.05
C GLY A 121 -0.13 -7.37 -1.40
N CYS A 122 -0.01 -8.62 -1.84
CA CYS A 122 -0.59 -9.09 -3.10
C CYS A 122 -1.40 -10.35 -2.84
N PRO A 123 -2.63 -10.47 -3.39
CA PRO A 123 -3.39 -11.69 -3.22
C PRO A 123 -2.75 -12.82 -4.02
N MET A 124 -2.61 -13.98 -3.38
CA MET A 124 -1.98 -15.16 -3.98
C MET A 124 -3.01 -16.21 -4.43
N GLY A 125 -4.29 -15.93 -4.30
CA GLY A 125 -5.34 -16.95 -4.41
C GLY A 125 -5.46 -17.76 -3.12
N LYS A 126 -6.57 -18.46 -2.94
CA LYS A 126 -6.86 -19.28 -1.76
C LYS A 126 -6.77 -18.53 -0.42
N GLY A 127 -6.96 -17.23 -0.45
CA GLY A 127 -6.92 -16.42 0.78
C GLY A 127 -5.52 -16.06 1.27
N GLU A 128 -4.47 -16.47 0.56
CA GLU A 128 -3.10 -16.13 0.93
C GLU A 128 -2.71 -14.76 0.39
N ILE A 129 -1.83 -14.08 1.11
CA ILE A 129 -1.30 -12.78 0.75
C ILE A 129 0.23 -12.85 0.75
N GLU A 130 0.83 -12.48 -0.38
CA GLU A 130 2.28 -12.30 -0.44
C GLU A 130 2.63 -10.92 0.10
N MET A 131 3.59 -10.84 0.99
CA MET A 131 4.12 -9.58 1.50
C MET A 131 5.45 -9.26 0.84
N VAL A 132 5.60 -8.04 0.35
CA VAL A 132 6.81 -7.57 -0.31
C VAL A 132 7.28 -6.29 0.39
N PRO A 133 8.53 -6.22 0.83
CA PRO A 133 9.52 -7.30 0.90
C PRO A 133 9.15 -8.33 1.98
N PRO A 134 9.59 -9.59 1.83
CA PRO A 134 9.11 -10.66 2.70
C PRO A 134 9.68 -10.65 4.13
N LEU A 135 10.85 -10.07 4.34
CA LEU A 135 11.54 -10.14 5.62
C LEU A 135 11.82 -8.80 6.28
N SER A 136 11.52 -7.70 5.59
CA SER A 136 11.76 -6.37 6.11
C SER A 136 10.72 -5.40 5.57
N SER A 137 10.52 -4.30 6.26
CA SER A 137 9.63 -3.26 5.76
C SER A 137 10.37 -2.28 4.86
N LEU A 138 9.63 -1.59 4.00
CA LEU A 138 10.08 -0.38 3.34
C LEU A 138 9.90 0.78 4.33
N CYS A 139 10.83 1.72 4.35
CA CYS A 139 10.79 2.84 5.28
C CYS A 139 10.96 4.16 4.54
N VAL A 140 10.15 5.13 4.92
CA VAL A 140 10.27 6.50 4.42
C VAL A 140 10.09 7.47 5.57
N THR A 141 10.74 8.63 5.44
CA THR A 141 10.50 9.75 6.35
C THR A 141 9.58 10.74 5.64
N VAL A 142 8.52 11.15 6.31
CA VAL A 142 7.60 12.14 5.75
C VAL A 142 8.35 13.47 5.64
N PRO A 143 8.47 14.03 4.41
CA PRO A 143 9.25 15.25 4.22
C PRO A 143 8.60 16.45 4.89
N SER A 144 9.43 17.37 5.32
CA SER A 144 8.98 18.68 5.77
C SER A 144 8.77 19.60 4.57
N LYS A 145 7.93 20.61 4.73
CA LYS A 145 7.68 21.61 3.68
C LYS A 145 8.92 22.44 3.34
N ASP A 146 9.97 22.37 4.16
CA ASP A 146 11.22 23.08 3.94
C ASP A 146 12.13 22.42 2.91
N ARG A 147 11.80 21.23 2.47
CA ARG A 147 12.55 20.50 1.44
C ARG A 147 11.62 20.05 0.33
N PRO A 148 11.17 20.97 -0.53
CA PRO A 148 10.29 20.63 -1.62
C PRO A 148 11.00 19.73 -2.64
N GLY A 149 10.22 18.89 -3.31
CA GLY A 149 10.71 18.02 -4.35
C GLY A 149 10.46 16.56 -4.08
N LYS A 150 10.43 15.79 -5.17
CA LYS A 150 10.16 14.36 -5.09
C LYS A 150 11.46 13.59 -4.89
N HIS A 151 11.49 12.74 -3.89
CA HIS A 151 12.63 11.88 -3.59
C HIS A 151 12.22 10.42 -3.82
N TRP A 152 12.99 9.72 -4.66
CA TRP A 152 12.74 8.32 -4.98
C TRP A 152 13.76 7.41 -4.31
N PHE A 153 13.29 6.24 -3.91
CA PHE A 153 14.10 5.19 -3.31
C PHE A 153 14.04 3.95 -4.21
N PRO A 154 15.16 3.28 -4.41
CA PRO A 154 15.19 2.06 -5.22
C PRO A 154 14.52 0.88 -4.54
#